data_c8a1e4c5fb8d3beada16d9d9b0313051
#
_entry.id   c8a1e4c5fb8d3beada16d9d9b0313051
#
_cell.length_a   1.000
_cell.length_b   1.000
_cell.length_c   1.000
_cell.angle_alpha   90.00
_cell.angle_beta   90.00
_cell.angle_gamma   90.00
#
_symmetry.space_group_name_H-M   'P 1'
#
loop_
_entity.id
_entity.type
_entity.pdbx_description
1 polymer ?
#
loop_
_entity_poly.entity_id
_entity_poly.type
_entity_poly.pdbx_seq_one_letter_code
_entity_poly.pdbx_strand_id
1 'polypeptide(L)'
;SAKGIRPATIAAVPRSRFMGTNWQYNTTIQTTASATFNHSFNQNWKLNSVLSFQQYKRDYFSVERIQALYYPQPGTWARPLGRVDTKEKYFTGQVNLNGQFKTGKVEHILLAGADADHYITNTYNYDVQGKIYDTINILDLNKFIQRTDIPLANRVTLVETPVNRFGAYVQDLISLTPKIKLLAGVRWSLQESPSNSTTYLQKNDSIAKGKSASANAFSPRVGIVYRYKQNVSLFASYSNSFSVNTGLDIYNNTLPPSIIDQYELGVKNIFLNGKLTVNVTAYKIINNNLAQTAQFDKDGNPNSNSNLKELTGQTSSNGIELDVMANFLKGLSVIAGYSYNDMHYTKTPGNKGSYVQGERLVNTPAHTASGTIFYTFSKGKLNGLKIGASAFYVGNRFGGWNNTIQQSQNYSRLIPVDGFTTVDI
;
A
#
# COMPACT_ATOMS: atom_id res chain seq x y z
N SER A 1 -28.30 31.77 -6.27
CA SER A 1 -28.82 30.68 -5.46
C SER A 1 -28.08 29.41 -5.87
N ALA A 2 -27.24 28.89 -4.97
CA ALA A 2 -26.58 27.60 -5.16
C ALA A 2 -27.66 26.51 -5.20
N LYS A 3 -28.12 26.12 -6.39
CA LYS A 3 -29.04 25.03 -6.57
C LYS A 3 -28.40 23.74 -6.07
N GLY A 4 -28.77 23.40 -4.82
CA GLY A 4 -28.93 22.03 -4.41
C GLY A 4 -27.75 21.08 -4.62
N ILE A 5 -26.57 21.36 -4.06
CA ILE A 5 -25.59 20.29 -3.80
C ILE A 5 -26.16 19.49 -2.64
N ARG A 6 -26.81 18.37 -2.95
CA ARG A 6 -27.24 17.42 -1.92
C ARG A 6 -25.98 16.82 -1.29
N PRO A 7 -25.93 16.66 0.03
CA PRO A 7 -24.82 15.96 0.66
C PRO A 7 -24.66 14.59 0.01
N ALA A 8 -23.42 14.18 -0.27
CA ALA A 8 -23.14 12.87 -0.80
C ALA A 8 -23.62 11.82 0.21
N THR A 9 -24.47 10.91 -0.23
CA THR A 9 -25.02 9.82 0.59
C THR A 9 -24.72 8.47 -0.04
N ILE A 10 -24.59 7.46 0.78
CA ILE A 10 -24.46 6.09 0.31
C ILE A 10 -25.81 5.62 -0.22
N ALA A 11 -25.85 5.11 -1.45
CA ALA A 11 -27.08 4.57 -2.03
C ALA A 11 -27.54 3.33 -1.26
N ALA A 12 -28.85 3.27 -0.95
CA ALA A 12 -29.47 2.11 -0.31
C ALA A 12 -29.64 0.96 -1.32
N VAL A 13 -28.53 0.29 -1.67
CA VAL A 13 -28.49 -0.86 -2.57
C VAL A 13 -27.98 -2.07 -1.79
N PRO A 14 -28.60 -3.25 -1.93
CA PRO A 14 -28.13 -4.46 -1.26
C PRO A 14 -26.66 -4.76 -1.62
N ARG A 15 -25.82 -5.06 -0.63
CA ARG A 15 -24.40 -5.37 -0.83
C ARG A 15 -24.16 -6.59 -1.73
N SER A 16 -25.10 -7.53 -1.73
CA SER A 16 -25.08 -8.72 -2.59
C SER A 16 -25.44 -8.45 -4.04
N ARG A 17 -25.82 -7.22 -4.40
CA ARG A 17 -26.24 -6.90 -5.75
C ARG A 17 -25.06 -6.92 -6.71
N PHE A 18 -25.05 -7.87 -7.63
CA PHE A 18 -24.11 -7.93 -8.74
C PHE A 18 -24.51 -6.93 -9.83
N MET A 19 -23.60 -6.03 -10.20
CA MET A 19 -23.82 -5.01 -11.24
C MET A 19 -22.86 -5.16 -12.43
N GLY A 20 -22.17 -6.28 -12.50
CA GLY A 20 -21.26 -6.62 -13.60
C GLY A 20 -21.99 -7.26 -14.79
N THR A 21 -21.25 -7.95 -15.62
CA THR A 21 -21.74 -8.67 -16.80
C THR A 21 -21.34 -10.14 -16.74
N ASN A 22 -22.13 -11.02 -17.39
CA ASN A 22 -21.87 -12.46 -17.36
C ASN A 22 -20.65 -12.88 -18.20
N TRP A 23 -20.24 -12.05 -19.16
CA TRP A 23 -19.11 -12.31 -20.04
C TRP A 23 -17.77 -11.77 -19.49
N GLN A 24 -17.80 -10.95 -18.43
CA GLN A 24 -16.57 -10.38 -17.87
C GLN A 24 -15.65 -11.47 -17.34
N TYR A 25 -14.35 -11.23 -17.50
CA TYR A 25 -13.33 -12.11 -16.96
C TYR A 25 -12.09 -11.36 -16.49
N ASN A 26 -11.36 -12.00 -15.61
CA ASN A 26 -10.06 -11.57 -15.13
C ASN A 26 -9.19 -12.81 -14.89
N THR A 27 -8.37 -13.13 -15.87
CA THR A 27 -7.47 -14.28 -15.80
C THR A 27 -6.08 -13.81 -15.39
N THR A 28 -5.55 -14.42 -14.35
CA THR A 28 -4.20 -14.14 -13.84
C THR A 28 -3.38 -15.43 -13.82
N ILE A 29 -2.18 -15.38 -14.41
CA ILE A 29 -1.21 -16.47 -14.37
C ILE A 29 0.05 -15.93 -13.76
N GLN A 30 0.52 -16.57 -12.69
CA GLN A 30 1.76 -16.22 -12.02
C GLN A 30 2.71 -17.43 -12.03
N THR A 31 3.95 -17.20 -12.39
CA THR A 31 5.04 -18.18 -12.30
C THR A 31 6.14 -17.56 -11.45
N THR A 32 6.59 -18.29 -10.44
CA THR A 32 7.68 -17.85 -9.56
C THR A 32 8.70 -18.98 -9.45
N ALA A 33 9.98 -18.61 -9.57
CA ALA A 33 11.11 -19.50 -9.29
C ALA A 33 12.09 -18.76 -8.38
N SER A 34 12.61 -19.42 -7.36
CA SER A 34 13.62 -18.84 -6.48
C SER A 34 14.68 -19.86 -6.11
N ALA A 35 15.90 -19.38 -5.93
CA ALA A 35 17.02 -20.16 -5.42
C ALA A 35 17.61 -19.43 -4.22
N THR A 36 17.83 -20.17 -3.13
CA THR A 36 18.44 -19.64 -1.92
C THR A 36 19.73 -20.39 -1.68
N PHE A 37 20.82 -19.66 -1.50
CA PHE A 37 22.12 -20.18 -1.12
C PHE A 37 22.47 -19.69 0.27
N ASN A 38 22.77 -20.62 1.18
CA ASN A 38 23.21 -20.32 2.53
C ASN A 38 24.58 -20.97 2.75
N HIS A 39 25.55 -20.19 3.22
CA HIS A 39 26.85 -20.65 3.55
C HIS A 39 27.29 -20.13 4.92
N SER A 40 27.76 -21.04 5.79
CA SER A 40 28.36 -20.69 7.08
C SER A 40 29.86 -20.78 6.96
N PHE A 41 30.57 -19.65 6.94
CA PHE A 41 32.05 -19.63 6.95
C PHE A 41 32.60 -20.21 8.26
N ASN A 42 31.87 -19.90 9.35
CA ASN A 42 32.13 -20.41 10.70
C ASN A 42 30.86 -20.19 11.56
N GLN A 43 30.96 -20.38 12.88
CA GLN A 43 29.83 -20.20 13.81
C GLN A 43 29.31 -18.75 13.85
N ASN A 44 30.14 -17.75 13.52
CA ASN A 44 29.86 -16.34 13.67
C ASN A 44 29.53 -15.65 12.34
N TRP A 45 29.92 -16.18 11.20
CA TRP A 45 29.77 -15.54 9.90
C TRP A 45 28.97 -16.40 8.94
N LYS A 46 27.90 -15.84 8.43
CA LYS A 46 26.97 -16.51 7.52
C LYS A 46 26.66 -15.65 6.32
N LEU A 47 26.71 -16.23 5.15
CA LEU A 47 26.24 -15.64 3.88
C LEU A 47 24.89 -16.24 3.54
N ASN A 48 23.95 -15.36 3.18
CA ASN A 48 22.67 -15.73 2.58
C ASN A 48 22.55 -15.00 1.24
N SER A 49 22.23 -15.71 0.19
CA SER A 49 21.95 -15.15 -1.13
C SER A 49 20.65 -15.71 -1.66
N VAL A 50 19.83 -14.85 -2.24
CA VAL A 50 18.54 -15.21 -2.85
C VAL A 50 18.51 -14.64 -4.25
N LEU A 51 18.18 -15.47 -5.23
CA LEU A 51 17.84 -15.07 -6.59
C LEU A 51 16.40 -15.48 -6.85
N SER A 52 15.62 -14.61 -7.44
CA SER A 52 14.22 -14.88 -7.74
C SER A 52 13.81 -14.32 -9.10
N PHE A 53 12.99 -15.09 -9.78
CA PHE A 53 12.29 -14.68 -10.98
C PHE A 53 10.79 -14.83 -10.76
N GLN A 54 10.03 -13.79 -11.13
CA GLN A 54 8.58 -13.85 -11.15
C GLN A 54 8.05 -13.31 -12.47
N GLN A 55 7.13 -14.03 -13.06
CA GLN A 55 6.33 -13.56 -14.19
C GLN A 55 4.87 -13.52 -13.76
N TYR A 56 4.22 -12.40 -14.03
CA TYR A 56 2.80 -12.19 -13.82
C TYR A 56 2.18 -11.82 -15.17
N LYS A 57 1.10 -12.50 -15.56
CA LYS A 57 0.33 -12.19 -16.74
C LYS A 57 -1.12 -12.01 -16.34
N ARG A 58 -1.73 -10.90 -16.75
CA ARG A 58 -3.13 -10.61 -16.52
C ARG A 58 -3.82 -10.32 -17.83
N ASP A 59 -4.93 -11.01 -18.06
CA ASP A 59 -5.85 -10.77 -19.15
C ASP A 59 -7.23 -10.48 -18.55
N TYR A 60 -7.74 -9.28 -18.80
CA TYR A 60 -8.93 -8.76 -18.13
C TYR A 60 -9.79 -8.00 -19.11
N PHE A 61 -11.10 -8.33 -19.14
CA PHE A 61 -12.11 -7.55 -19.84
C PHE A 61 -13.39 -7.53 -19.02
N SER A 62 -13.86 -6.35 -18.66
CA SER A 62 -14.99 -6.19 -17.75
C SER A 62 -15.63 -4.82 -17.88
N VAL A 63 -16.81 -4.68 -17.28
CA VAL A 63 -17.27 -3.35 -16.87
C VAL A 63 -16.50 -2.91 -15.64
N GLU A 64 -16.07 -1.64 -15.62
CA GLU A 64 -15.34 -1.02 -14.55
C GLU A 64 -16.28 -0.50 -13.46
N ARG A 65 -15.71 0.13 -12.44
CA ARG A 65 -16.49 0.79 -11.40
C ARG A 65 -17.54 1.70 -12.00
N ILE A 66 -18.81 1.43 -11.69
CA ILE A 66 -19.94 2.23 -12.12
C ILE A 66 -19.77 3.70 -11.75
N GLN A 67 -20.19 4.59 -12.61
CA GLN A 67 -20.06 6.03 -12.45
C GLN A 67 -21.42 6.70 -12.47
N ALA A 68 -21.72 7.53 -11.45
CA ALA A 68 -22.96 8.27 -11.40
C ALA A 68 -23.06 9.25 -12.58
N LEU A 69 -24.19 9.27 -13.24
CA LEU A 69 -24.53 10.23 -14.25
C LEU A 69 -25.45 11.30 -13.65
N TYR A 70 -25.17 12.56 -13.96
CA TYR A 70 -25.94 13.68 -13.45
C TYR A 70 -27.35 13.78 -14.06
N TYR A 71 -27.65 13.02 -15.12
CA TYR A 71 -28.91 13.11 -15.88
C TYR A 71 -29.41 11.77 -16.37
N PRO A 72 -30.72 11.68 -16.61
CA PRO A 72 -31.82 12.56 -16.20
C PRO A 72 -32.55 12.10 -14.93
N GLN A 73 -32.25 10.91 -14.38
CA GLN A 73 -32.99 10.33 -13.25
C GLN A 73 -32.06 9.96 -12.09
N PRO A 74 -32.49 10.16 -10.84
CA PRO A 74 -31.76 9.67 -9.67
C PRO A 74 -31.48 8.17 -9.79
N GLY A 75 -30.25 7.75 -9.42
CA GLY A 75 -29.84 6.35 -9.49
C GLY A 75 -29.32 5.88 -10.84
N THR A 76 -29.29 6.72 -11.88
CA THR A 76 -28.71 6.37 -13.17
C THR A 76 -27.17 6.37 -13.10
N TRP A 77 -26.57 5.26 -13.49
CA TRP A 77 -25.14 5.05 -13.43
C TRP A 77 -24.64 4.39 -14.73
N ALA A 78 -23.53 4.90 -15.24
CA ALA A 78 -22.84 4.31 -16.38
C ALA A 78 -21.96 3.13 -15.93
N ARG A 79 -21.87 2.11 -16.80
CA ARG A 79 -20.93 1.01 -16.69
C ARG A 79 -19.82 1.18 -17.74
N PRO A 80 -18.69 1.84 -17.39
CA PRO A 80 -17.57 1.97 -18.34
C PRO A 80 -16.93 0.60 -18.58
N LEU A 81 -16.24 0.49 -19.71
CA LEU A 81 -15.51 -0.71 -20.11
C LEU A 81 -14.01 -0.57 -19.81
N GLY A 82 -13.42 -1.63 -19.30
CA GLY A 82 -11.99 -1.77 -19.10
C GLY A 82 -11.43 -3.02 -19.75
N ARG A 83 -10.39 -2.87 -20.54
CA ARG A 83 -9.66 -3.97 -21.18
C ARG A 83 -8.18 -3.83 -20.89
N VAL A 84 -7.58 -4.85 -20.28
CA VAL A 84 -6.17 -4.87 -19.89
C VAL A 84 -5.56 -6.22 -20.30
N ASP A 85 -4.39 -6.16 -20.95
CA ASP A 85 -3.53 -7.31 -21.16
C ASP A 85 -2.13 -6.86 -20.77
N THR A 86 -1.66 -7.37 -19.62
CA THR A 86 -0.39 -6.95 -19.03
C THR A 86 0.47 -8.17 -18.74
N LYS A 87 1.75 -8.04 -19.03
CA LYS A 87 2.77 -9.02 -18.66
C LYS A 87 3.88 -8.30 -17.89
N GLU A 88 4.15 -8.77 -16.71
CA GLU A 88 5.17 -8.25 -15.81
C GLU A 88 6.24 -9.31 -15.57
N LYS A 89 7.49 -8.89 -15.52
CA LYS A 89 8.62 -9.75 -15.18
C LYS A 89 9.48 -9.05 -14.14
N TYR A 90 9.81 -9.80 -13.09
CA TYR A 90 10.69 -9.39 -12.02
C TYR A 90 11.89 -10.31 -11.96
N PHE A 91 13.08 -9.75 -11.92
CA PHE A 91 14.32 -10.43 -11.60
C PHE A 91 14.88 -9.76 -10.36
N THR A 92 15.04 -10.49 -9.27
CA THR A 92 15.57 -9.97 -8.02
C THR A 92 16.76 -10.77 -7.55
N GLY A 93 17.75 -10.07 -7.04
CA GLY A 93 18.92 -10.67 -6.40
C GLY A 93 19.22 -9.95 -5.09
N GLN A 94 19.56 -10.71 -4.06
CA GLN A 94 19.97 -10.18 -2.77
C GLN A 94 21.11 -11.02 -2.21
N VAL A 95 22.08 -10.35 -1.59
CA VAL A 95 23.15 -10.98 -0.83
C VAL A 95 23.25 -10.32 0.54
N ASN A 96 23.35 -11.15 1.60
CA ASN A 96 23.46 -10.73 2.98
C ASN A 96 24.64 -11.43 3.65
N LEU A 97 25.48 -10.66 4.31
CA LEU A 97 26.50 -11.15 5.23
C LEU A 97 26.06 -10.83 6.66
N ASN A 98 25.87 -11.86 7.46
CA ASN A 98 25.59 -11.75 8.88
C ASN A 98 26.83 -12.12 9.68
N GLY A 99 27.22 -11.25 10.60
CA GLY A 99 28.41 -11.43 11.41
C GLY A 99 28.15 -11.21 12.90
N GLN A 100 28.76 -12.02 13.75
CA GLN A 100 28.79 -11.82 15.19
C GLN A 100 30.24 -11.70 15.65
N PHE A 101 30.58 -10.64 16.35
CA PHE A 101 31.94 -10.40 16.84
C PHE A 101 31.92 -9.54 18.09
N LYS A 102 33.09 -9.40 18.73
CA LYS A 102 33.25 -8.56 19.93
C LYS A 102 34.37 -7.55 19.72
N THR A 103 34.13 -6.33 20.21
CA THR A 103 35.15 -5.30 20.38
C THR A 103 35.30 -5.05 21.87
N GLY A 104 36.31 -5.67 22.48
CA GLY A 104 36.47 -5.73 23.92
C GLY A 104 35.29 -6.44 24.59
N LYS A 105 34.51 -5.71 25.41
CA LYS A 105 33.33 -6.23 26.10
C LYS A 105 32.02 -6.03 25.32
N VAL A 106 32.07 -5.30 24.22
CA VAL A 106 30.90 -4.96 23.41
C VAL A 106 30.66 -6.07 22.37
N GLU A 107 29.44 -6.58 22.30
CA GLU A 107 29.02 -7.59 21.30
C GLU A 107 28.32 -6.89 20.15
N HIS A 108 28.62 -7.33 18.93
CA HIS A 108 28.09 -6.84 17.67
C HIS A 108 27.36 -7.92 16.91
N ILE A 109 26.21 -7.58 16.35
CA ILE A 109 25.51 -8.40 15.35
C ILE A 109 25.38 -7.54 14.10
N LEU A 110 26.30 -7.76 13.17
CA LEU A 110 26.40 -7.03 11.91
C LEU A 110 25.55 -7.68 10.84
N LEU A 111 24.83 -6.84 10.07
CA LEU A 111 24.23 -7.19 8.80
C LEU A 111 24.77 -6.23 7.74
N ALA A 112 25.43 -6.76 6.71
CA ALA A 112 25.80 -6.02 5.51
C ALA A 112 25.22 -6.72 4.29
N GLY A 113 24.71 -5.96 3.33
CA GLY A 113 24.10 -6.58 2.16
C GLY A 113 23.92 -5.62 1.00
N ALA A 114 23.59 -6.22 -0.13
CA ALA A 114 23.20 -5.52 -1.34
C ALA A 114 22.05 -6.27 -2.02
N ASP A 115 21.23 -5.51 -2.72
CA ASP A 115 20.15 -6.04 -3.54
C ASP A 115 20.03 -5.29 -4.86
N ALA A 116 19.50 -6.00 -5.85
CA ALA A 116 19.16 -5.42 -7.14
C ALA A 116 17.87 -6.05 -7.66
N ASP A 117 17.03 -5.27 -8.29
CA ASP A 117 15.89 -5.77 -9.06
C ASP A 117 15.78 -5.11 -10.43
N HIS A 118 15.31 -5.90 -11.39
CA HIS A 118 14.94 -5.45 -12.72
C HIS A 118 13.50 -5.86 -12.98
N TYR A 119 12.66 -4.88 -13.21
CA TYR A 119 11.25 -5.04 -13.43
C TYR A 119 10.84 -4.47 -14.79
N ILE A 120 10.09 -5.24 -15.57
CA ILE A 120 9.54 -4.81 -16.86
C ILE A 120 8.05 -5.08 -16.87
N THR A 121 7.27 -4.03 -17.18
CA THR A 121 5.84 -4.14 -17.48
C THR A 121 5.60 -3.91 -18.95
N ASN A 122 4.92 -4.87 -19.59
CA ASN A 122 4.42 -4.77 -20.95
C ASN A 122 2.90 -4.70 -20.89
N THR A 123 2.30 -3.57 -21.30
CA THR A 123 0.86 -3.34 -21.26
C THR A 123 0.33 -3.02 -22.64
N TYR A 124 -0.64 -3.81 -23.11
CA TYR A 124 -1.43 -3.49 -24.28
C TYR A 124 -2.57 -2.54 -23.89
N ASN A 125 -2.64 -1.39 -24.54
CA ASN A 125 -3.82 -0.54 -24.51
C ASN A 125 -4.75 -0.87 -25.65
N TYR A 126 -6.05 -0.71 -25.39
CA TYR A 126 -7.11 -1.07 -26.31
C TYR A 126 -7.99 0.13 -26.64
N ASP A 127 -8.41 0.20 -27.89
CA ASP A 127 -9.59 0.96 -28.27
C ASP A 127 -10.80 0.03 -28.10
N VAL A 128 -11.65 0.37 -27.13
CA VAL A 128 -12.84 -0.42 -26.78
C VAL A 128 -14.07 0.28 -27.33
N GLN A 129 -14.81 -0.41 -28.17
CA GLN A 129 -16.01 0.11 -28.79
C GLN A 129 -17.01 0.61 -27.72
N GLY A 130 -17.45 1.86 -27.85
CA GLY A 130 -18.46 2.47 -27.01
C GLY A 130 -17.96 3.03 -25.69
N LYS A 131 -16.78 2.66 -25.17
CA LYS A 131 -16.20 3.07 -23.87
C LYS A 131 -17.12 2.89 -22.66
N ILE A 132 -18.43 3.09 -22.83
CA ILE A 132 -19.49 2.82 -21.86
C ILE A 132 -20.32 1.69 -22.41
N TYR A 133 -20.46 0.62 -21.64
CA TYR A 133 -21.24 -0.56 -22.04
C TYR A 133 -22.72 -0.23 -22.12
N ASP A 134 -23.24 0.36 -21.06
CA ASP A 134 -24.62 0.85 -20.97
C ASP A 134 -24.80 1.75 -19.73
N THR A 135 -26.06 2.08 -19.45
CA THR A 135 -26.47 2.76 -18.24
C THR A 135 -27.52 1.92 -17.51
N ILE A 136 -27.39 1.86 -16.19
CA ILE A 136 -28.31 1.15 -15.31
C ILE A 136 -28.90 2.10 -14.28
N ASN A 137 -30.07 1.76 -13.72
CA ASN A 137 -30.58 2.44 -12.56
C ASN A 137 -30.36 1.56 -11.32
N ILE A 138 -29.51 1.99 -10.40
CA ILE A 138 -29.16 1.22 -9.20
C ILE A 138 -30.28 1.22 -8.15
N LEU A 139 -31.25 2.15 -8.22
CA LEU A 139 -32.36 2.26 -7.31
C LEU A 139 -33.63 1.55 -7.83
N ASP A 140 -33.72 1.31 -9.14
CA ASP A 140 -34.81 0.58 -9.78
C ASP A 140 -34.26 -0.70 -10.42
N LEU A 141 -34.28 -1.77 -9.64
CA LEU A 141 -33.71 -3.05 -10.02
C LEU A 141 -34.48 -3.75 -11.14
N ASN A 142 -35.74 -3.37 -11.40
CA ASN A 142 -36.55 -3.92 -12.50
C ASN A 142 -36.10 -3.38 -13.86
N LYS A 143 -35.36 -2.29 -13.88
CA LYS A 143 -34.75 -1.69 -15.08
C LYS A 143 -33.35 -2.20 -15.38
N PHE A 144 -32.84 -3.16 -14.61
CA PHE A 144 -31.55 -3.78 -14.89
C PHE A 144 -31.73 -4.92 -15.89
N ILE A 145 -31.50 -4.62 -17.18
CA ILE A 145 -31.49 -5.62 -18.24
C ILE A 145 -30.06 -6.13 -18.42
N GLN A 146 -29.85 -7.43 -18.22
CA GLN A 146 -28.56 -8.06 -18.46
C GLN A 146 -28.30 -8.15 -19.96
N ARG A 147 -27.31 -7.43 -20.46
CA ARG A 147 -26.79 -7.55 -21.82
C ARG A 147 -25.76 -8.68 -21.89
N THR A 148 -25.68 -9.35 -23.02
CA THR A 148 -24.79 -10.51 -23.27
C THR A 148 -23.76 -10.23 -24.37
N ASP A 149 -23.92 -9.15 -25.13
CA ASP A 149 -23.02 -8.77 -26.20
C ASP A 149 -21.65 -8.35 -25.61
N ILE A 150 -20.58 -8.80 -26.26
CA ILE A 150 -19.21 -8.47 -25.87
C ILE A 150 -18.70 -7.40 -26.83
N PRO A 151 -18.35 -6.18 -26.33
CA PRO A 151 -17.87 -5.11 -27.18
C PRO A 151 -16.54 -5.46 -27.86
N LEU A 152 -16.32 -4.95 -29.07
CA LEU A 152 -15.04 -5.09 -29.74
C LEU A 152 -13.95 -4.29 -29.02
N ALA A 153 -12.77 -4.88 -28.90
CA ALA A 153 -11.61 -4.27 -28.27
C ALA A 153 -10.37 -4.56 -29.13
N ASN A 154 -9.84 -3.53 -29.77
CA ASN A 154 -8.68 -3.63 -30.65
C ASN A 154 -7.43 -3.12 -29.95
N ARG A 155 -6.32 -3.85 -30.03
CA ARG A 155 -5.02 -3.36 -29.53
C ARG A 155 -4.57 -2.16 -30.33
N VAL A 156 -4.20 -1.09 -29.63
CA VAL A 156 -3.74 0.17 -30.26
C VAL A 156 -2.28 0.46 -29.95
N THR A 157 -1.83 0.19 -28.74
CA THR A 157 -0.43 0.38 -28.36
C THR A 157 0.07 -0.75 -27.45
N LEU A 158 1.37 -1.00 -27.54
CA LEU A 158 2.14 -1.76 -26.54
C LEU A 158 3.06 -0.78 -25.82
N VAL A 159 2.91 -0.66 -24.52
CA VAL A 159 3.78 0.15 -23.67
C VAL A 159 4.69 -0.77 -22.85
N GLU A 160 6.00 -0.59 -23.01
CA GLU A 160 7.01 -1.26 -22.23
C GLU A 160 7.65 -0.28 -21.25
N THR A 161 7.62 -0.61 -19.95
CA THR A 161 8.10 0.24 -18.87
C THR A 161 9.10 -0.53 -18.02
N PRO A 162 10.42 -0.34 -18.22
CA PRO A 162 11.46 -0.91 -17.38
C PRO A 162 11.69 -0.07 -16.11
N VAL A 163 12.08 -0.73 -15.02
CA VAL A 163 12.55 -0.11 -13.78
C VAL A 163 13.71 -0.93 -13.24
N ASN A 164 14.80 -0.28 -12.83
CA ASN A 164 15.91 -0.89 -12.11
C ASN A 164 15.99 -0.32 -10.71
N ARG A 165 16.26 -1.16 -9.72
CA ARG A 165 16.51 -0.73 -8.34
C ARG A 165 17.78 -1.39 -7.84
N PHE A 166 18.55 -0.62 -7.08
CA PHE A 166 19.78 -1.07 -6.44
C PHE A 166 19.78 -0.59 -5.00
N GLY A 167 20.29 -1.42 -4.11
CA GLY A 167 20.42 -1.08 -2.72
C GLY A 167 21.70 -1.67 -2.13
N ALA A 168 22.32 -0.91 -1.24
CA ALA A 168 23.41 -1.40 -0.38
C ALA A 168 23.14 -0.90 1.05
N TYR A 169 23.40 -1.77 2.04
CA TYR A 169 23.10 -1.44 3.42
C TYR A 169 24.06 -2.10 4.38
N VAL A 170 24.22 -1.41 5.51
CA VAL A 170 24.92 -1.96 6.67
C VAL A 170 24.16 -1.57 7.93
N GLN A 171 24.06 -2.51 8.86
CA GLN A 171 23.40 -2.31 10.15
C GLN A 171 24.13 -3.11 11.21
N ASP A 172 24.30 -2.51 12.39
CA ASP A 172 24.90 -3.17 13.56
C ASP A 172 23.97 -3.07 14.78
N LEU A 173 23.71 -4.19 15.41
CA LEU A 173 23.07 -4.26 16.71
C LEU A 173 24.15 -4.44 17.78
N ILE A 174 24.45 -3.38 18.49
CA ILE A 174 25.54 -3.22 19.44
C ILE A 174 25.02 -3.46 20.86
N SER A 175 25.49 -4.52 21.51
CA SER A 175 25.17 -4.81 22.92
C SER A 175 26.22 -4.09 23.83
N LEU A 176 25.91 -2.86 24.23
CA LEU A 176 26.81 -2.08 25.10
C LEU A 176 26.91 -2.68 26.51
N THR A 177 25.80 -3.19 27.00
CA THR A 177 25.67 -3.91 28.27
C THR A 177 24.64 -5.04 28.12
N PRO A 178 24.50 -5.94 29.10
CA PRO A 178 23.42 -6.92 29.09
C PRO A 178 22.01 -6.31 29.08
N LYS A 179 21.88 -5.02 29.43
CA LYS A 179 20.60 -4.31 29.50
C LYS A 179 20.39 -3.29 28.38
N ILE A 180 21.43 -2.82 27.70
CA ILE A 180 21.34 -1.74 26.73
C ILE A 180 21.89 -2.25 25.39
N LYS A 181 21.05 -2.16 24.36
CA LYS A 181 21.43 -2.42 22.98
C LYS A 181 21.15 -1.18 22.13
N LEU A 182 22.06 -0.86 21.23
CA LEU A 182 21.89 0.16 20.21
C LEU A 182 21.79 -0.49 18.83
N LEU A 183 20.91 0.00 18.02
CA LEU A 183 20.82 -0.30 16.59
C LEU A 183 21.28 0.92 15.82
N ALA A 184 22.20 0.75 14.89
CA ALA A 184 22.60 1.79 13.95
C ALA A 184 22.75 1.16 12.57
N GLY A 185 22.22 1.82 11.55
CA GLY A 185 22.33 1.35 10.18
C GLY A 185 22.03 2.43 9.17
N VAL A 186 22.45 2.20 7.95
CA VAL A 186 22.17 3.05 6.80
C VAL A 186 21.98 2.17 5.57
N ARG A 187 21.04 2.57 4.73
CA ARG A 187 20.83 2.02 3.39
C ARG A 187 20.98 3.14 2.37
N TRP A 188 21.76 2.89 1.33
CA TRP A 188 21.69 3.63 0.08
C TRP A 188 20.76 2.88 -0.88
N SER A 189 19.90 3.62 -1.56
CA SER A 189 19.00 3.09 -2.58
C SER A 189 19.02 3.96 -3.81
N LEU A 190 18.98 3.33 -4.97
CA LEU A 190 18.86 3.98 -6.29
C LEU A 190 17.68 3.32 -7.02
N GLN A 191 16.79 4.11 -7.58
CA GLN A 191 15.84 3.67 -8.58
C GLN A 191 16.08 4.42 -9.88
N GLU A 192 16.21 3.65 -10.96
CA GLU A 192 16.26 4.16 -12.32
C GLU A 192 15.00 3.71 -13.05
N SER A 193 14.35 4.64 -13.71
CA SER A 193 13.25 4.38 -14.65
C SER A 193 13.75 4.76 -16.04
N PRO A 194 14.34 3.83 -16.80
CA PRO A 194 14.74 4.07 -18.17
C PRO A 194 13.54 4.54 -19.00
N SER A 195 13.81 5.13 -20.13
CA SER A 195 12.74 5.57 -21.05
C SER A 195 11.79 4.41 -21.35
N ASN A 196 10.50 4.60 -21.09
CA ASN A 196 9.49 3.68 -21.59
C ASN A 196 9.42 3.75 -23.12
N SER A 197 9.01 2.67 -23.76
CA SER A 197 8.72 2.65 -25.19
C SER A 197 7.23 2.42 -25.41
N THR A 198 6.66 3.15 -26.37
CA THR A 198 5.28 2.96 -26.82
C THR A 198 5.30 2.61 -28.29
N THR A 199 4.92 1.39 -28.62
CA THR A 199 4.75 0.91 -30.00
C THR A 199 3.31 1.12 -30.43
N TYR A 200 3.08 1.85 -31.50
CA TYR A 200 1.75 2.14 -32.06
C TYR A 200 1.39 1.06 -33.11
N LEU A 201 0.63 0.05 -32.69
CA LEU A 201 0.31 -1.14 -33.49
C LEU A 201 -0.55 -0.85 -34.75
N GLN A 202 -1.24 0.30 -34.77
CA GLN A 202 -2.05 0.74 -35.91
C GLN A 202 -1.33 1.72 -36.82
N LYS A 203 -0.05 2.04 -36.55
CA LYS A 203 0.77 2.99 -37.29
C LYS A 203 2.10 2.37 -37.72
N ASN A 204 2.03 1.21 -38.38
CA ASN A 204 3.20 0.45 -38.84
C ASN A 204 4.25 0.22 -37.74
N ASP A 205 3.79 -0.07 -36.50
CA ASP A 205 4.63 -0.31 -35.34
C ASP A 205 5.64 0.81 -35.02
N SER A 206 5.27 2.05 -35.35
CA SER A 206 6.10 3.20 -34.99
C SER A 206 6.33 3.29 -33.48
N ILE A 207 7.55 3.63 -33.06
CA ILE A 207 7.95 3.63 -31.63
C ILE A 207 8.20 5.07 -31.17
N ALA A 208 7.56 5.44 -30.06
CA ALA A 208 7.88 6.63 -29.29
C ALA A 208 8.57 6.26 -27.98
N LYS A 209 9.59 7.02 -27.59
CA LYS A 209 10.29 6.86 -26.31
C LYS A 209 9.91 7.99 -25.35
N GLY A 210 9.64 7.63 -24.11
CA GLY A 210 9.43 8.59 -23.03
C GLY A 210 10.75 9.13 -22.46
N LYS A 211 10.63 9.88 -21.36
CA LYS A 211 11.79 10.38 -20.63
C LYS A 211 12.26 9.33 -19.60
N SER A 212 13.56 9.26 -19.36
CA SER A 212 14.13 8.53 -18.25
C SER A 212 14.10 9.38 -16.97
N ALA A 213 14.07 8.72 -15.82
CA ALA A 213 14.16 9.35 -14.51
C ALA A 213 15.02 8.49 -13.58
N SER A 214 15.71 9.12 -12.64
CA SER A 214 16.39 8.42 -11.55
C SER A 214 16.23 9.19 -10.24
N ALA A 215 16.20 8.45 -9.14
CA ALA A 215 16.18 8.99 -7.79
C ALA A 215 17.00 8.10 -6.87
N ASN A 216 17.74 8.71 -5.96
CA ASN A 216 18.48 7.98 -4.93
C ASN A 216 18.30 8.64 -3.57
N ALA A 217 18.52 7.89 -2.50
CA ALA A 217 18.45 8.38 -1.15
C ALA A 217 19.29 7.52 -0.20
N PHE A 218 19.73 8.15 0.89
CA PHE A 218 20.22 7.45 2.08
C PHE A 218 19.12 7.41 3.12
N SER A 219 18.89 6.22 3.66
CA SER A 219 17.86 5.95 4.68
C SER A 219 18.55 5.47 5.96
N PRO A 220 18.81 6.37 6.93
CA PRO A 220 19.35 6.00 8.22
C PRO A 220 18.30 5.31 9.09
N ARG A 221 18.77 4.44 9.98
CA ARG A 221 18.03 3.80 11.05
C ARG A 221 18.82 3.81 12.33
N VAL A 222 18.21 4.25 13.42
CA VAL A 222 18.81 4.20 14.75
C VAL A 222 17.76 3.73 15.76
N GLY A 223 18.20 3.05 16.81
CA GLY A 223 17.31 2.59 17.85
C GLY A 223 18.07 2.25 19.13
N ILE A 224 17.35 2.27 20.23
CA ILE A 224 17.83 1.85 21.54
C ILE A 224 16.82 0.90 22.15
N VAL A 225 17.32 -0.18 22.77
CA VAL A 225 16.54 -1.10 23.58
C VAL A 225 17.13 -1.12 24.98
N TYR A 226 16.31 -0.86 25.97
CA TYR A 226 16.65 -0.96 27.39
C TYR A 226 15.85 -2.10 28.04
N ARG A 227 16.55 -3.16 28.46
CA ARG A 227 15.98 -4.26 29.21
C ARG A 227 15.86 -3.88 30.68
N TYR A 228 14.69 -3.33 31.05
CA TYR A 228 14.41 -2.92 32.44
C TYR A 228 14.39 -4.14 33.37
N LYS A 229 13.69 -5.22 32.98
CA LYS A 229 13.66 -6.52 33.65
C LYS A 229 13.85 -7.63 32.61
N GLN A 230 14.02 -8.88 33.04
CA GLN A 230 14.16 -10.00 32.12
C GLN A 230 12.98 -10.14 31.13
N ASN A 231 11.79 -9.77 31.60
CA ASN A 231 10.54 -9.86 30.87
C ASN A 231 9.98 -8.52 30.36
N VAL A 232 10.69 -7.40 30.57
CA VAL A 232 10.25 -6.05 30.17
C VAL A 232 11.37 -5.33 29.45
N SER A 233 11.12 -4.94 28.21
CA SER A 233 12.04 -4.13 27.41
C SER A 233 11.35 -2.89 26.89
N LEU A 234 11.99 -1.74 27.08
CA LEU A 234 11.61 -0.46 26.50
C LEU A 234 12.43 -0.27 25.22
N PHE A 235 11.85 0.35 24.20
CA PHE A 235 12.60 0.71 22.99
C PHE A 235 12.17 2.06 22.46
N ALA A 236 13.10 2.71 21.78
CA ALA A 236 12.82 3.86 20.92
C ALA A 236 13.59 3.69 19.61
N SER A 237 12.99 4.09 18.52
CA SER A 237 13.62 4.02 17.19
C SER A 237 13.24 5.18 16.30
N TYR A 238 14.16 5.51 15.41
CA TYR A 238 13.96 6.37 14.26
C TYR A 238 14.36 5.60 13.00
N SER A 239 13.57 5.69 11.97
CA SER A 239 13.91 5.19 10.64
C SER A 239 13.43 6.16 9.56
N ASN A 240 14.19 6.20 8.48
CA ASN A 240 13.85 6.96 7.29
C ASN A 240 13.71 6.02 6.11
N SER A 241 12.79 6.32 5.22
CA SER A 241 12.63 5.64 3.93
C SER A 241 12.23 6.64 2.85
N PHE A 242 12.35 6.25 1.59
CA PHE A 242 11.87 7.05 0.49
C PHE A 242 11.01 6.24 -0.47
N SER A 243 10.14 6.95 -1.18
CA SER A 243 9.31 6.39 -2.25
C SER A 243 9.37 7.30 -3.46
N VAL A 244 9.65 6.76 -4.63
CA VAL A 244 9.71 7.55 -5.86
C VAL A 244 8.30 7.96 -6.27
N ASN A 245 8.09 9.27 -6.46
CA ASN A 245 6.86 9.78 -7.02
C ASN A 245 6.83 9.52 -8.52
N THR A 246 5.71 9.00 -9.01
CA THR A 246 5.48 8.76 -10.44
C THR A 246 4.73 9.92 -11.08
N GLY A 247 4.89 10.09 -12.38
CA GLY A 247 4.31 11.20 -13.14
C GLY A 247 5.25 12.38 -13.28
N LEU A 248 4.73 13.46 -13.83
CA LEU A 248 5.46 14.70 -14.08
C LEU A 248 4.71 15.85 -13.44
N ASP A 249 5.41 16.93 -13.10
CA ASP A 249 4.75 18.17 -12.70
C ASP A 249 4.08 18.85 -13.91
N ILE A 250 3.35 19.93 -13.67
CA ILE A 250 2.65 20.69 -14.71
C ILE A 250 3.60 21.34 -15.73
N TYR A 251 4.90 21.38 -15.45
CA TYR A 251 5.96 21.86 -16.35
C TYR A 251 6.74 20.73 -17.01
N ASN A 252 6.28 19.49 -16.92
CA ASN A 252 6.93 18.26 -17.42
C ASN A 252 8.28 17.92 -16.75
N ASN A 253 8.50 18.32 -15.51
CA ASN A 253 9.63 17.88 -14.72
C ASN A 253 9.29 16.65 -13.89
N THR A 254 10.29 15.82 -13.56
CA THR A 254 10.15 14.73 -12.61
C THR A 254 9.98 15.27 -11.19
N LEU A 255 9.13 14.62 -10.41
CA LEU A 255 8.91 14.99 -9.02
C LEU A 255 10.02 14.43 -8.12
N PRO A 256 10.45 15.17 -7.09
CA PRO A 256 11.32 14.62 -6.06
C PRO A 256 10.62 13.46 -5.33
N PRO A 257 11.37 12.50 -4.78
CA PRO A 257 10.79 11.40 -4.02
C PRO A 257 10.11 11.90 -2.74
N SER A 258 9.09 11.17 -2.30
CA SER A 258 8.55 11.30 -0.95
C SER A 258 9.55 10.77 0.06
N ILE A 259 9.78 11.52 1.13
CA ILE A 259 10.65 11.12 2.24
C ILE A 259 9.75 10.83 3.45
N ILE A 260 9.93 9.66 4.02
CA ILE A 260 9.09 9.16 5.12
C ILE A 260 9.96 8.97 6.36
N ASP A 261 9.67 9.76 7.39
CA ASP A 261 10.30 9.67 8.71
C ASP A 261 9.38 8.97 9.69
N GLN A 262 9.89 7.98 10.40
CA GLN A 262 9.14 7.22 11.39
C GLN A 262 9.86 7.25 12.73
N TYR A 263 9.13 7.61 13.79
CA TYR A 263 9.56 7.60 15.18
C TYR A 263 8.68 6.62 15.94
N GLU A 264 9.28 5.78 16.73
CA GLU A 264 8.58 4.81 17.56
C GLU A 264 9.12 4.82 18.99
N LEU A 265 8.21 4.63 19.94
CA LEU A 265 8.50 4.39 21.36
C LEU A 265 7.59 3.27 21.84
N GLY A 266 8.13 2.28 22.51
CA GLY A 266 7.28 1.19 22.96
C GLY A 266 7.85 0.37 24.11
N VAL A 267 6.99 -0.54 24.57
CA VAL A 267 7.31 -1.51 25.60
C VAL A 267 6.91 -2.90 25.12
N LYS A 268 7.83 -3.85 25.27
CA LYS A 268 7.61 -5.27 25.00
C LYS A 268 7.68 -6.04 26.31
N ASN A 269 6.61 -6.79 26.59
CA ASN A 269 6.47 -7.53 27.83
C ASN A 269 6.21 -9.01 27.53
N ILE A 270 6.89 -9.87 28.28
CA ILE A 270 6.71 -11.32 28.24
C ILE A 270 6.39 -11.78 29.66
N PHE A 271 5.16 -12.22 29.88
CA PHE A 271 4.67 -12.65 31.18
C PHE A 271 4.46 -14.16 31.23
N LEU A 272 4.25 -14.68 32.41
CA LEU A 272 3.87 -16.07 32.67
C LEU A 272 4.78 -17.09 31.99
N ASN A 273 6.10 -16.88 32.07
CA ASN A 273 7.13 -17.72 31.44
C ASN A 273 6.92 -17.91 29.91
N GLY A 274 6.61 -16.80 29.22
CA GLY A 274 6.41 -16.80 27.77
C GLY A 274 4.99 -17.10 27.29
N LYS A 275 4.06 -17.37 28.20
CA LYS A 275 2.67 -17.68 27.84
C LYS A 275 1.82 -16.46 27.49
N LEU A 276 2.26 -15.27 27.84
CA LEU A 276 1.59 -14.01 27.53
C LEU A 276 2.63 -13.00 27.05
N THR A 277 2.45 -12.50 25.85
CA THR A 277 3.20 -11.36 25.31
C THR A 277 2.24 -10.20 25.13
N VAL A 278 2.62 -9.02 25.60
CA VAL A 278 1.88 -7.77 25.44
C VAL A 278 2.84 -6.69 25.00
N ASN A 279 2.65 -6.15 23.82
CA ASN A 279 3.45 -5.06 23.28
C ASN A 279 2.57 -3.82 23.10
N VAL A 280 3.10 -2.68 23.47
CA VAL A 280 2.47 -1.38 23.21
C VAL A 280 3.49 -0.51 22.51
N THR A 281 3.09 0.08 21.39
CA THR A 281 3.93 0.97 20.60
C THR A 281 3.17 2.25 20.28
N ALA A 282 3.77 3.39 20.58
CA ALA A 282 3.33 4.69 20.06
C ALA A 282 4.24 5.08 18.89
N TYR A 283 3.67 5.63 17.84
CA TYR A 283 4.42 6.02 16.66
C TYR A 283 4.00 7.38 16.11
N LYS A 284 4.92 7.99 15.38
CA LYS A 284 4.67 9.14 14.52
C LYS A 284 5.35 8.92 13.18
N ILE A 285 4.57 8.97 12.10
CA ILE A 285 5.05 8.86 10.71
C ILE A 285 4.79 10.20 10.02
N ILE A 286 5.82 10.75 9.39
CA ILE A 286 5.73 11.99 8.62
C ILE A 286 6.11 11.64 7.19
N ASN A 287 5.19 11.90 6.24
CA ASN A 287 5.44 11.71 4.82
C ASN A 287 5.53 13.08 4.14
N ASN A 288 6.72 13.42 3.68
CA ASN A 288 7.02 14.66 2.97
C ASN A 288 6.96 14.43 1.45
N ASN A 289 6.66 15.48 0.69
CA ASN A 289 6.61 15.44 -0.78
C ASN A 289 5.59 14.43 -1.33
N LEU A 290 4.48 14.23 -0.64
CA LEU A 290 3.39 13.40 -1.17
C LEU A 290 2.87 14.03 -2.47
N ALA A 291 2.76 13.23 -3.54
CA ALA A 291 2.24 13.69 -4.82
C ALA A 291 0.75 13.35 -4.99
N GLN A 292 -0.01 14.29 -5.53
CA GLN A 292 -1.38 14.08 -6.00
C GLN A 292 -1.50 14.38 -7.50
N THR A 293 -2.59 13.99 -8.13
CA THR A 293 -2.91 14.47 -9.48
C THR A 293 -3.18 15.96 -9.43
N ALA A 294 -2.47 16.73 -10.26
CA ALA A 294 -2.68 18.16 -10.36
C ALA A 294 -4.13 18.46 -10.78
N GLN A 295 -4.76 19.41 -10.11
CA GLN A 295 -6.14 19.78 -10.40
C GLN A 295 -6.25 20.67 -11.64
N PHE A 296 -5.18 21.39 -11.95
CA PHE A 296 -5.07 22.30 -13.09
C PHE A 296 -3.80 22.04 -13.85
N ASP A 297 -3.82 22.36 -15.16
CA ASP A 297 -2.64 22.39 -15.99
C ASP A 297 -1.83 23.69 -15.78
N LYS A 298 -0.73 23.85 -16.51
CA LYS A 298 0.13 25.05 -16.44
C LYS A 298 -0.57 26.35 -16.85
N ASP A 299 -1.66 26.26 -17.62
CA ASP A 299 -2.43 27.39 -18.11
C ASP A 299 -3.65 27.69 -17.22
N GLY A 300 -3.81 26.94 -16.11
CA GLY A 300 -4.90 27.11 -15.14
C GLY A 300 -6.22 26.46 -15.54
N ASN A 301 -6.25 25.66 -16.62
CA ASN A 301 -7.43 24.90 -17.01
C ASN A 301 -7.57 23.62 -16.18
N PRO A 302 -8.80 23.11 -15.95
CA PRO A 302 -8.99 21.84 -15.27
C PRO A 302 -8.21 20.72 -15.94
N ASN A 303 -7.37 20.04 -15.18
CA ASN A 303 -6.53 18.95 -15.67
C ASN A 303 -7.31 17.63 -15.77
N SER A 304 -7.31 17.03 -16.94
CA SER A 304 -7.84 15.67 -17.20
C SER A 304 -6.75 14.59 -17.31
N ASN A 305 -5.48 14.99 -17.31
CA ASN A 305 -4.35 14.07 -17.42
C ASN A 305 -3.89 13.60 -16.03
N SER A 306 -4.19 12.36 -15.68
CA SER A 306 -3.82 11.78 -14.39
C SER A 306 -2.30 11.62 -14.18
N ASN A 307 -1.48 11.76 -15.22
CA ASN A 307 -0.03 11.71 -15.12
C ASN A 307 0.60 13.04 -14.71
N LEU A 308 -0.14 14.15 -14.83
CA LEU A 308 0.27 15.43 -14.26
C LEU A 308 0.04 15.44 -12.76
N LYS A 309 1.08 15.70 -12.00
CA LYS A 309 1.10 15.65 -10.55
C LYS A 309 1.54 17.00 -9.96
N GLU A 310 1.18 17.18 -8.71
CA GLU A 310 1.70 18.25 -7.87
C GLU A 310 2.07 17.71 -6.50
N LEU A 311 3.02 18.33 -5.82
CA LEU A 311 3.35 17.95 -4.45
C LEU A 311 2.30 18.51 -3.50
N THR A 312 1.72 17.65 -2.66
CA THR A 312 0.66 18.03 -1.72
C THR A 312 1.19 18.52 -0.38
N GLY A 313 2.52 18.55 -0.22
CA GLY A 313 3.17 18.94 1.02
C GLY A 313 3.45 17.75 1.93
N GLN A 314 2.84 17.71 3.12
CA GLN A 314 3.18 16.75 4.17
C GLN A 314 1.92 16.16 4.80
N THR A 315 1.98 14.87 5.11
CA THR A 315 1.01 14.21 6.00
C THR A 315 1.71 13.71 7.26
N SER A 316 0.97 13.65 8.37
CA SER A 316 1.43 13.03 9.61
C SER A 316 0.42 11.99 10.08
N SER A 317 0.92 10.84 10.51
CA SER A 317 0.16 9.76 11.14
C SER A 317 0.70 9.58 12.56
N ASN A 318 -0.14 9.78 13.58
CA ASN A 318 0.20 9.53 14.96
C ASN A 318 -0.68 8.39 15.47
N GLY A 319 -0.11 7.41 16.14
CA GLY A 319 -0.88 6.26 16.57
C GLY A 319 -0.32 5.51 17.75
N ILE A 320 -1.17 4.59 18.25
CA ILE A 320 -0.82 3.64 19.30
C ILE A 320 -1.29 2.27 18.85
N GLU A 321 -0.42 1.28 19.01
CA GLU A 321 -0.69 -0.12 18.70
C GLU A 321 -0.54 -0.97 19.97
N LEU A 322 -1.43 -1.93 20.12
CA LEU A 322 -1.42 -2.96 21.17
C LEU A 322 -1.47 -4.32 20.50
N ASP A 323 -0.48 -5.18 20.79
CA ASP A 323 -0.45 -6.57 20.38
C ASP A 323 -0.46 -7.47 21.59
N VAL A 324 -1.32 -8.47 21.57
CA VAL A 324 -1.46 -9.49 22.62
C VAL A 324 -1.36 -10.88 22.00
N MET A 325 -0.51 -11.70 22.55
CA MET A 325 -0.42 -13.12 22.23
C MET A 325 -0.43 -13.93 23.52
N ALA A 326 -1.36 -14.87 23.63
CA ALA A 326 -1.58 -15.62 24.86
C ALA A 326 -1.79 -17.12 24.61
N ASN A 327 -1.10 -17.94 25.42
CA ASN A 327 -1.16 -19.41 25.43
C ASN A 327 -1.30 -19.90 26.88
N PHE A 328 -2.31 -19.40 27.60
CA PHE A 328 -2.48 -19.65 29.04
C PHE A 328 -2.80 -21.09 29.38
N LEU A 329 -3.67 -21.69 28.55
CA LEU A 329 -4.16 -23.05 28.76
C LEU A 329 -3.58 -23.97 27.69
N LYS A 330 -3.40 -25.24 28.04
CA LYS A 330 -2.96 -26.24 27.07
C LYS A 330 -3.98 -26.36 25.93
N GLY A 331 -3.51 -26.11 24.71
CA GLY A 331 -4.33 -26.14 23.51
C GLY A 331 -5.05 -24.82 23.18
N LEU A 332 -5.15 -23.85 24.09
CA LEU A 332 -5.78 -22.55 23.84
C LEU A 332 -4.73 -21.52 23.40
N SER A 333 -4.96 -20.90 22.26
CA SER A 333 -4.16 -19.76 21.76
C SER A 333 -5.07 -18.58 21.45
N VAL A 334 -4.63 -17.38 21.82
CA VAL A 334 -5.30 -16.11 21.56
C VAL A 334 -4.28 -15.16 20.95
N ILE A 335 -4.66 -14.50 19.86
CA ILE A 335 -3.91 -13.41 19.24
C ILE A 335 -4.88 -12.25 19.09
N ALA A 336 -4.51 -11.06 19.58
CA ALA A 336 -5.33 -9.87 19.44
C ALA A 336 -4.46 -8.67 19.14
N GLY A 337 -4.98 -7.76 18.35
CA GLY A 337 -4.36 -6.50 17.99
C GLY A 337 -5.39 -5.36 18.00
N TYR A 338 -4.94 -4.19 18.40
CA TYR A 338 -5.69 -2.96 18.32
C TYR A 338 -4.78 -1.84 17.84
N SER A 339 -5.28 -1.01 16.94
CA SER A 339 -4.56 0.18 16.48
C SER A 339 -5.49 1.39 16.50
N TYR A 340 -4.98 2.48 17.07
CA TYR A 340 -5.48 3.82 16.89
C TYR A 340 -4.55 4.58 15.96
N ASN A 341 -5.10 5.23 14.92
CA ASN A 341 -4.34 6.00 13.94
C ASN A 341 -5.04 7.33 13.65
N ASP A 342 -4.32 8.40 13.86
CA ASP A 342 -4.74 9.76 13.55
C ASP A 342 -3.87 10.34 12.43
N MET A 343 -4.40 10.39 11.21
CA MET A 343 -3.66 10.76 10.00
C MET A 343 -4.25 12.00 9.32
N HIS A 344 -3.45 13.07 9.22
CA HIS A 344 -3.87 14.37 8.71
C HIS A 344 -2.90 14.96 7.69
N TYR A 345 -3.40 15.85 6.83
CA TYR A 345 -2.59 16.75 6.03
C TYR A 345 -2.02 17.85 6.95
N THR A 346 -0.72 17.83 7.21
CA THR A 346 -0.07 18.78 8.12
C THR A 346 0.49 20.00 7.41
N LYS A 347 0.85 19.86 6.13
CA LYS A 347 1.23 20.97 5.25
C LYS A 347 0.64 20.73 3.87
N THR A 348 0.06 21.77 3.29
CA THR A 348 -0.44 21.76 1.90
C THR A 348 -0.01 23.05 1.20
N PRO A 349 0.09 23.07 -0.13
CA PRO A 349 0.42 24.29 -0.88
C PRO A 349 -0.57 25.44 -0.65
N GLY A 350 -1.85 25.13 -0.30
CA GLY A 350 -2.90 26.12 -0.09
C GLY A 350 -3.44 26.76 -1.36
N ASN A 351 -2.92 26.42 -2.53
CA ASN A 351 -3.41 26.91 -3.81
C ASN A 351 -4.77 26.27 -4.20
N LYS A 352 -5.40 26.80 -5.23
CA LYS A 352 -6.69 26.31 -5.72
C LYS A 352 -6.59 24.84 -6.12
N GLY A 353 -7.41 23.99 -5.50
CA GLY A 353 -7.49 22.55 -5.77
C GLY A 353 -6.58 21.67 -4.88
N SER A 354 -5.69 22.25 -4.06
CA SER A 354 -4.88 21.47 -3.12
C SER A 354 -5.74 20.88 -2.00
N TYR A 355 -5.26 19.82 -1.36
CA TYR A 355 -5.89 19.27 -0.14
C TYR A 355 -5.96 20.32 0.95
N VAL A 356 -6.92 20.15 1.86
CA VAL A 356 -7.14 21.08 2.97
C VAL A 356 -6.25 20.70 4.14
N GLN A 357 -5.41 21.65 4.58
CA GLN A 357 -4.55 21.45 5.74
C GLN A 357 -5.39 21.23 7.00
N GLY A 358 -4.97 20.29 7.83
CA GLY A 358 -5.67 19.90 9.05
C GLY A 358 -6.77 18.87 8.83
N GLU A 359 -7.24 18.62 7.60
CA GLU A 359 -8.19 17.55 7.34
C GLU A 359 -7.57 16.17 7.50
N ARG A 360 -8.38 15.24 8.02
CA ARG A 360 -8.03 13.83 8.10
C ARG A 360 -8.00 13.20 6.71
N LEU A 361 -7.05 12.30 6.46
CA LEU A 361 -7.02 11.55 5.23
C LEU A 361 -8.25 10.64 5.13
N VAL A 362 -8.83 10.59 3.94
CA VAL A 362 -10.00 9.73 3.66
C VAL A 362 -9.61 8.26 3.61
N ASN A 363 -10.59 7.39 3.79
CA ASN A 363 -10.43 5.92 3.85
C ASN A 363 -9.48 5.42 4.94
N THR A 364 -9.11 6.25 5.90
CA THR A 364 -8.27 5.89 7.05
C THR A 364 -9.15 5.79 8.32
N PRO A 365 -9.54 4.58 8.76
CA PRO A 365 -10.27 4.43 10.01
C PRO A 365 -9.36 4.84 11.18
N ALA A 366 -9.95 5.49 12.20
CA ALA A 366 -9.19 5.83 13.41
C ALA A 366 -8.90 4.61 14.27
N HIS A 367 -9.81 3.66 14.26
CA HIS A 367 -9.73 2.47 15.11
C HIS A 367 -9.84 1.21 14.26
N THR A 368 -8.91 0.30 14.45
CA THR A 368 -8.97 -1.06 13.92
C THR A 368 -8.65 -2.05 15.03
N ALA A 369 -9.29 -3.20 15.01
CA ALA A 369 -9.00 -4.28 15.95
C ALA A 369 -9.11 -5.64 15.26
N SER A 370 -8.33 -6.58 15.72
CA SER A 370 -8.42 -7.98 15.30
C SER A 370 -8.28 -8.89 16.50
N GLY A 371 -8.97 -10.01 16.48
CA GLY A 371 -8.85 -11.04 17.51
C GLY A 371 -9.05 -12.41 16.90
N THR A 372 -8.19 -13.35 17.25
CA THR A 372 -8.30 -14.76 16.87
C THR A 372 -8.14 -15.61 18.10
N ILE A 373 -9.05 -16.53 18.31
CA ILE A 373 -9.00 -17.55 19.34
C ILE A 373 -9.09 -18.92 18.69
N PHE A 374 -8.25 -19.84 19.09
CA PHE A 374 -8.37 -21.22 18.64
C PHE A 374 -7.96 -22.20 19.74
N TYR A 375 -8.61 -23.35 19.70
CA TYR A 375 -8.35 -24.44 20.62
C TYR A 375 -7.95 -25.69 19.88
N THR A 376 -6.81 -26.29 20.27
CA THR A 376 -6.32 -27.56 19.74
C THR A 376 -6.55 -28.64 20.76
N PHE A 377 -7.35 -29.64 20.42
CA PHE A 377 -7.59 -30.82 21.26
C PHE A 377 -6.31 -31.66 21.34
N SER A 378 -5.79 -31.89 22.53
CA SER A 378 -4.52 -32.59 22.74
C SER A 378 -4.67 -34.02 23.24
N LYS A 379 -5.91 -34.53 23.41
CA LYS A 379 -6.23 -35.87 23.95
C LYS A 379 -7.54 -36.42 23.40
N GLY A 380 -7.72 -37.73 23.52
CA GLY A 380 -8.95 -38.44 23.17
C GLY A 380 -9.13 -38.57 21.65
N LYS A 381 -10.38 -38.85 21.23
CA LYS A 381 -10.75 -39.08 19.82
C LYS A 381 -10.58 -37.83 18.93
N LEU A 382 -10.55 -36.64 19.52
CA LEU A 382 -10.41 -35.36 18.84
C LEU A 382 -8.95 -34.85 18.85
N ASN A 383 -7.99 -35.68 19.25
CA ASN A 383 -6.58 -35.25 19.29
C ASN A 383 -6.11 -34.74 17.93
N GLY A 384 -5.55 -33.53 17.92
CA GLY A 384 -5.13 -32.84 16.69
C GLY A 384 -6.20 -31.98 16.02
N LEU A 385 -7.49 -32.12 16.39
CA LEU A 385 -8.55 -31.23 15.89
C LEU A 385 -8.32 -29.80 16.42
N LYS A 386 -8.42 -28.81 15.54
CA LYS A 386 -8.29 -27.39 15.86
C LYS A 386 -9.57 -26.68 15.47
N ILE A 387 -10.17 -25.96 16.38
CA ILE A 387 -11.36 -25.11 16.15
C ILE A 387 -11.01 -23.69 16.56
N GLY A 388 -11.45 -22.70 15.79
CA GLY A 388 -11.17 -21.32 16.10
C GLY A 388 -12.15 -20.34 15.47
N ALA A 389 -12.10 -19.12 15.96
CA ALA A 389 -12.84 -18.01 15.42
C ALA A 389 -11.97 -16.76 15.37
N SER A 390 -12.20 -15.92 14.39
CA SER A 390 -11.53 -14.63 14.22
C SER A 390 -12.56 -13.53 14.03
N ALA A 391 -12.28 -12.35 14.59
CA ALA A 391 -13.07 -11.14 14.36
C ALA A 391 -12.16 -10.00 13.94
N PHE A 392 -12.61 -9.21 12.98
CA PHE A 392 -11.89 -8.04 12.46
C PHE A 392 -12.83 -6.84 12.46
N TYR A 393 -12.46 -5.81 13.21
CA TYR A 393 -13.18 -4.55 13.30
C TYR A 393 -12.45 -3.45 12.54
N VAL A 394 -13.20 -2.71 11.73
CA VAL A 394 -12.77 -1.49 11.05
C VAL A 394 -13.72 -0.37 11.47
N GLY A 395 -13.18 0.68 12.09
CA GLY A 395 -13.95 1.82 12.57
C GLY A 395 -14.52 2.71 11.48
N ASN A 396 -15.28 3.70 11.89
CA ASN A 396 -15.85 4.72 11.02
C ASN A 396 -14.74 5.47 10.28
N ARG A 397 -15.01 5.86 9.05
CA ARG A 397 -14.11 6.63 8.19
C ARG A 397 -14.88 7.51 7.23
N PHE A 398 -14.19 8.35 6.48
CA PHE A 398 -14.77 9.13 5.41
C PHE A 398 -14.30 8.60 4.06
N GLY A 399 -15.23 8.50 3.09
CA GLY A 399 -14.96 8.42 1.67
C GLY A 399 -15.04 9.82 1.03
N GLY A 400 -14.80 9.91 -0.28
CA GLY A 400 -14.71 11.21 -0.95
C GLY A 400 -13.44 11.95 -0.55
N TRP A 401 -13.36 13.24 -0.82
CA TRP A 401 -12.26 14.11 -0.37
C TRP A 401 -12.61 15.58 -0.66
N ASN A 402 -12.08 16.48 0.15
CA ASN A 402 -12.18 17.91 -0.04
C ASN A 402 -10.90 18.51 -0.61
N ASN A 403 -11.03 19.67 -1.18
CA ASN A 403 -9.92 20.54 -1.55
C ASN A 403 -10.29 22.00 -1.21
N THR A 404 -9.37 22.92 -1.44
CA THR A 404 -9.58 24.34 -1.16
C THR A 404 -10.76 24.97 -1.92
N ILE A 405 -11.21 24.37 -3.05
CA ILE A 405 -12.40 24.85 -3.77
C ILE A 405 -13.66 24.56 -2.96
N GLN A 406 -13.83 23.33 -2.44
CA GLN A 406 -14.98 22.98 -1.60
C GLN A 406 -14.98 23.80 -0.31
N GLN A 407 -13.80 23.98 0.31
CA GLN A 407 -13.66 24.79 1.51
C GLN A 407 -14.12 26.23 1.27
N SER A 408 -13.71 26.87 0.17
CA SER A 408 -14.11 28.24 -0.17
C SER A 408 -15.62 28.39 -0.47
N GLN A 409 -16.28 27.30 -0.84
CA GLN A 409 -17.72 27.26 -1.13
C GLN A 409 -18.56 26.76 0.05
N ASN A 410 -17.95 26.53 1.21
CA ASN A 410 -18.58 26.05 2.43
C ASN A 410 -19.40 24.75 2.25
N TYR A 411 -18.93 23.82 1.43
CA TYR A 411 -19.54 22.52 1.35
C TYR A 411 -18.51 21.39 1.41
N SER A 412 -18.93 20.20 1.81
CA SER A 412 -18.08 19.01 1.94
C SER A 412 -18.49 17.93 0.95
N ARG A 413 -17.48 17.26 0.38
CA ARG A 413 -17.62 16.03 -0.40
C ARG A 413 -17.26 14.78 0.40
N LEU A 414 -17.04 14.92 1.69
CA LEU A 414 -16.79 13.77 2.55
C LEU A 414 -18.08 12.97 2.74
N ILE A 415 -17.97 11.65 2.60
CA ILE A 415 -19.07 10.70 2.73
C ILE A 415 -18.78 9.87 3.98
N PRO A 416 -19.61 9.95 5.03
CA PRO A 416 -19.48 9.07 6.18
C PRO A 416 -19.63 7.61 5.76
N VAL A 417 -18.73 6.78 6.23
CA VAL A 417 -18.75 5.32 6.03
C VAL A 417 -18.67 4.67 7.39
N ASP A 418 -19.73 3.97 7.76
CA ASP A 418 -19.81 3.28 9.05
C ASP A 418 -18.76 2.19 9.18
N GLY A 419 -18.35 1.96 10.42
CA GLY A 419 -17.52 0.82 10.78
C GLY A 419 -18.26 -0.49 10.61
N PHE A 420 -17.50 -1.58 10.55
CA PHE A 420 -18.05 -2.92 10.44
C PHE A 420 -17.15 -3.94 11.16
N THR A 421 -17.73 -5.08 11.49
CA THR A 421 -16.99 -6.24 11.99
C THR A 421 -17.27 -7.42 11.07
N THR A 422 -16.22 -8.16 10.71
CA THR A 422 -16.32 -9.47 10.07
C THR A 422 -15.93 -10.55 11.04
N VAL A 423 -16.55 -11.72 10.94
CA VAL A 423 -16.29 -12.90 11.77
C VAL A 423 -16.07 -14.10 10.86
N ASP A 424 -14.99 -14.84 11.12
CA ASP A 424 -14.65 -16.09 10.46
C ASP A 424 -14.61 -17.21 11.51
N ILE A 425 -15.11 -18.41 11.15
CA ILE A 425 -15.18 -19.58 12.04
C ILE A 425 -14.58 -20.79 11.34
#